data_3f952a5bb67e0b730cdf39e22ae6b8af
#
_entry.id   3f952a5bb67e0b730cdf39e22ae6b8af
#
_cell.length_a   1.000
_cell.length_b   1.000
_cell.length_c   1.000
_cell.angle_alpha   90.00
_cell.angle_beta   90.00
_cell.angle_gamma   90.00
#
_symmetry.space_group_name_H-M   'P 1'
#
loop_
_entity.id
_entity.type
_entity.pdbx_description
1 polymer ?
#
loop_
_entity_poly.entity_id
_entity_poly.type
_entity_poly.pdbx_seq_one_letter_code
_entity_poly.pdbx_strand_id
1 'polypeptide(L)'
;MPSGKACLAIVFLWLLMTQDLIRRDLLPNLILGAPPDFRTISQRGQDRSSQWVLLAQDSNGQVTERAVGEVTTHLKRRNDRSVRLESTAKIQTHLLPKGSLLQSLPDARLQVIGACDIDASGNLDSFRLTLREDAVPPTDLLVIKGWLKGDHILVETESPIPLMSGTREIPYRAHSMVENALAPIDMMPGLQVGQRWESRVANPFTGKVESGTCEVIGRQHIEWNQNPVPTLVVLTKMGPLSSRTWVRTDGLVLRQEIPLVVTKLILERVPDR
;
A
#
# COMPACT_ATOMS: atom_id res chain seq x y z
N MET A 1 62.76 -0.26 9.95
CA MET A 1 61.65 0.51 9.38
C MET A 1 60.94 -0.34 8.34
N PRO A 2 59.65 -0.49 8.34
CA PRO A 2 58.94 -1.25 7.29
C PRO A 2 59.19 -0.59 5.95
N SER A 3 59.42 -1.43 4.92
CA SER A 3 59.67 -0.93 3.57
C SER A 3 58.39 -0.18 3.04
N GLY A 4 58.57 0.89 2.27
CA GLY A 4 57.45 1.66 1.74
C GLY A 4 56.39 0.81 1.01
N LYS A 5 56.83 -0.34 0.42
CA LYS A 5 55.93 -1.33 -0.19
C LYS A 5 55.01 -2.02 0.84
N ALA A 6 55.53 -2.30 2.05
CA ALA A 6 54.74 -2.91 3.12
C ALA A 6 53.70 -1.92 3.70
N CYS A 7 54.06 -0.63 3.84
CA CYS A 7 53.11 0.39 4.24
C CYS A 7 51.99 0.58 3.21
N LEU A 8 52.30 0.56 1.94
CA LEU A 8 51.32 0.70 0.85
C LEU A 8 50.35 -0.48 0.79
N ALA A 9 50.87 -1.71 1.01
CA ALA A 9 50.05 -2.92 1.07
C ALA A 9 49.07 -2.89 2.28
N ILE A 10 49.54 -2.42 3.44
CA ILE A 10 48.70 -2.28 4.64
C ILE A 10 47.60 -1.23 4.43
N VAL A 11 47.95 -0.07 3.85
CA VAL A 11 46.95 0.97 3.55
C VAL A 11 45.91 0.48 2.54
N PHE A 12 46.35 -0.25 1.51
CA PHE A 12 45.44 -0.82 0.51
C PHE A 12 44.51 -1.87 1.11
N LEU A 13 45.03 -2.77 1.96
CA LEU A 13 44.21 -3.74 2.67
C LEU A 13 43.23 -3.07 3.61
N TRP A 14 43.64 -2.01 4.31
CA TRP A 14 42.78 -1.23 5.19
C TRP A 14 41.65 -0.54 4.41
N LEU A 15 41.97 0.06 3.25
CA LEU A 15 40.98 0.65 2.36
C LEU A 15 39.94 -0.36 1.85
N LEU A 16 40.41 -1.56 1.47
CA LEU A 16 39.50 -2.64 1.03
C LEU A 16 38.57 -3.10 2.17
N MET A 17 39.11 -3.30 3.37
CA MET A 17 38.32 -3.69 4.53
C MET A 17 37.36 -2.57 4.94
N THR A 18 37.77 -1.30 4.87
CA THR A 18 36.92 -0.16 5.18
C THR A 18 35.82 0.01 4.12
N GLN A 19 36.15 -0.21 2.86
CA GLN A 19 35.15 -0.18 1.77
C GLN A 19 34.10 -1.28 1.94
N ASP A 20 34.50 -2.48 2.37
CA ASP A 20 33.57 -3.59 2.61
C ASP A 20 32.70 -3.30 3.85
N LEU A 21 33.27 -2.72 4.90
CA LEU A 21 32.56 -2.29 6.11
C LEU A 21 31.57 -1.15 5.84
N ILE A 22 31.97 -0.16 5.03
CA ILE A 22 31.11 0.92 4.57
C ILE A 22 29.95 0.36 3.72
N ARG A 23 30.26 -0.57 2.82
CA ARG A 23 29.26 -1.20 1.95
C ARG A 23 28.29 -2.09 2.72
N ARG A 24 28.74 -2.74 3.78
CA ARG A 24 27.96 -3.68 4.58
C ARG A 24 27.16 -2.99 5.69
N ASP A 25 27.73 -1.99 6.39
CA ASP A 25 27.17 -1.44 7.61
C ASP A 25 26.73 0.03 7.50
N LEU A 26 27.40 0.85 6.67
CA LEU A 26 27.08 2.27 6.52
C LEU A 26 26.15 2.55 5.32
N LEU A 27 26.42 1.96 4.17
CA LEU A 27 25.54 2.16 2.99
C LEU A 27 24.12 1.66 3.21
N PRO A 28 23.88 0.47 3.82
CA PRO A 28 22.53 0.07 4.17
C PRO A 28 21.85 1.06 5.11
N ASN A 29 22.57 1.60 6.12
CA ASN A 29 22.01 2.56 7.06
C ASN A 29 21.71 3.94 6.44
N LEU A 30 22.44 4.35 5.43
CA LEU A 30 22.16 5.58 4.66
C LEU A 30 20.98 5.38 3.68
N ILE A 31 20.78 4.16 3.16
CA ILE A 31 19.68 3.78 2.28
C ILE A 31 18.44 3.37 3.09
N LEU A 32 18.62 2.94 4.34
CA LEU A 32 17.58 2.46 5.23
C LEU A 32 16.44 3.46 5.53
N GLY A 33 16.64 4.74 5.24
CA GLY A 33 15.61 5.78 5.40
C GLY A 33 14.79 6.10 4.15
N ALA A 34 15.12 5.49 3.01
CA ALA A 34 14.40 5.74 1.78
C ALA A 34 13.13 4.87 1.69
N PRO A 35 11.97 5.44 1.29
CA PRO A 35 10.79 4.66 0.98
C PRO A 35 11.06 3.71 -0.21
N PRO A 36 10.29 2.62 -0.34
CA PRO A 36 10.35 1.79 -1.53
C PRO A 36 10.20 2.64 -2.80
N ASP A 37 11.07 2.41 -3.77
CA ASP A 37 11.04 3.20 -5.01
C ASP A 37 9.86 2.79 -5.89
N PHE A 38 8.73 3.46 -5.71
CA PHE A 38 7.53 3.26 -6.53
C PHE A 38 7.74 3.68 -8.00
N ARG A 39 8.78 4.48 -8.30
CA ARG A 39 9.15 4.79 -9.70
C ARG A 39 9.62 3.54 -10.44
N THR A 40 10.27 2.62 -9.74
CA THR A 40 10.67 1.33 -10.33
C THR A 40 9.45 0.50 -10.76
N ILE A 41 8.33 0.64 -10.09
CA ILE A 41 7.07 -0.03 -10.44
C ILE A 41 6.53 0.55 -11.74
N SER A 42 6.52 1.88 -11.88
CA SER A 42 6.04 2.56 -13.08
C SER A 42 6.99 2.36 -14.27
N GLN A 43 8.30 2.26 -14.04
CA GLN A 43 9.30 2.13 -15.10
C GLN A 43 9.47 0.69 -15.61
N ARG A 44 9.34 -0.31 -14.73
CA ARG A 44 9.49 -1.75 -15.08
C ARG A 44 8.17 -2.42 -15.46
N GLY A 45 7.03 -1.73 -15.26
CA GLY A 45 5.72 -2.36 -15.34
C GLY A 45 5.28 -2.62 -16.77
N GLN A 46 5.06 -3.89 -17.08
CA GLN A 46 4.04 -4.33 -18.03
C GLN A 46 2.68 -4.14 -17.38
N ASP A 47 1.63 -4.02 -18.18
CA ASP A 47 0.26 -4.09 -17.69
C ASP A 47 0.10 -5.32 -16.81
N ARG A 48 -0.42 -5.13 -15.61
CA ARG A 48 -0.55 -6.19 -14.62
C ARG A 48 -1.95 -6.19 -14.03
N SER A 49 -2.48 -7.37 -13.86
CA SER A 49 -3.72 -7.61 -13.11
C SER A 49 -3.43 -8.51 -11.93
N SER A 50 -4.01 -8.22 -10.78
CA SER A 50 -3.90 -9.03 -9.58
C SER A 50 -5.26 -9.27 -8.98
N GLN A 51 -5.47 -10.45 -8.44
CA GLN A 51 -6.67 -10.83 -7.71
C GLN A 51 -6.32 -11.11 -6.25
N TRP A 52 -7.23 -10.72 -5.36
CA TRP A 52 -7.08 -10.84 -3.93
C TRP A 52 -8.36 -11.37 -3.32
N VAL A 53 -8.20 -12.24 -2.35
CA VAL A 53 -9.29 -12.68 -1.48
C VAL A 53 -9.31 -11.75 -0.27
N LEU A 54 -10.48 -11.29 0.12
CA LEU A 54 -10.69 -10.48 1.29
C LEU A 54 -11.24 -11.35 2.42
N LEU A 55 -10.48 -11.45 3.49
CA LEU A 55 -10.86 -12.13 4.74
C LEU A 55 -11.08 -11.08 5.82
N ALA A 56 -11.81 -11.41 6.87
CA ALA A 56 -11.95 -10.55 8.03
C ALA A 56 -11.33 -11.21 9.26
N GLN A 57 -10.75 -10.41 10.14
CA GLN A 57 -10.25 -10.84 11.46
C GLN A 57 -11.07 -10.16 12.53
N ASP A 58 -11.61 -10.95 13.46
CA ASP A 58 -12.37 -10.44 14.60
C ASP A 58 -11.48 -9.81 15.68
N SER A 59 -12.10 -9.28 16.73
CA SER A 59 -11.40 -8.68 17.87
C SER A 59 -10.55 -9.69 18.68
N ASN A 60 -10.83 -10.99 18.56
CA ASN A 60 -10.09 -12.07 19.21
C ASN A 60 -8.91 -12.56 18.36
N GLY A 61 -8.72 -11.99 17.18
CA GLY A 61 -7.66 -12.37 16.25
C GLY A 61 -8.00 -13.58 15.38
N GLN A 62 -9.25 -14.09 15.43
CA GLN A 62 -9.68 -15.19 14.57
C GLN A 62 -10.00 -14.66 13.17
N VAL A 63 -9.41 -15.29 12.16
CA VAL A 63 -9.67 -15.00 10.75
C VAL A 63 -10.88 -15.78 10.30
N THR A 64 -11.77 -15.15 9.53
CA THR A 64 -12.94 -15.82 8.96
C THR A 64 -12.50 -16.93 8.01
N GLU A 65 -13.14 -18.11 8.12
CA GLU A 65 -12.88 -19.25 7.22
C GLU A 65 -13.36 -18.96 5.79
N ARG A 66 -14.35 -18.09 5.65
CA ARG A 66 -14.92 -17.69 4.37
C ARG A 66 -14.47 -16.32 3.96
N ALA A 67 -14.20 -16.16 2.66
CA ALA A 67 -13.94 -14.84 2.10
C ALA A 67 -15.16 -13.94 2.28
N VAL A 68 -14.95 -12.75 2.82
CA VAL A 68 -15.97 -11.70 2.95
C VAL A 68 -16.07 -10.86 1.67
N GLY A 69 -15.14 -11.07 0.74
CA GLY A 69 -15.11 -10.36 -0.53
C GLY A 69 -13.91 -10.72 -1.40
N GLU A 70 -13.80 -10.00 -2.48
CA GLU A 70 -12.71 -10.10 -3.45
C GLU A 70 -12.25 -8.71 -3.88
N VAL A 71 -10.98 -8.58 -4.25
CA VAL A 71 -10.44 -7.35 -4.83
C VAL A 71 -9.70 -7.69 -6.11
N THR A 72 -9.92 -6.91 -7.15
CA THR A 72 -9.17 -6.98 -8.39
C THR A 72 -8.46 -5.66 -8.61
N THR A 73 -7.18 -5.70 -8.93
CA THR A 73 -6.39 -4.51 -9.28
C THR A 73 -5.87 -4.63 -10.70
N HIS A 74 -5.84 -3.50 -11.39
CA HIS A 74 -5.27 -3.39 -12.73
C HIS A 74 -4.32 -2.21 -12.75
N LEU A 75 -3.07 -2.46 -13.09
CA LEU A 75 -2.08 -1.45 -13.37
C LEU A 75 -1.92 -1.36 -14.89
N LYS A 76 -2.25 -0.21 -15.47
CA LYS A 76 -2.15 0.06 -16.89
C LYS A 76 -1.16 1.18 -17.14
N ARG A 77 -0.24 0.95 -18.06
CA ARG A 77 0.71 1.97 -18.51
C ARG A 77 0.15 2.74 -19.69
N ARG A 78 0.31 4.06 -19.67
CA ARG A 78 0.00 4.92 -20.80
C ARG A 78 1.24 5.25 -21.63
N ASN A 79 1.04 5.73 -22.86
CA ASN A 79 2.11 6.05 -23.82
C ASN A 79 3.04 7.17 -23.34
N ASP A 80 2.55 8.06 -22.48
CA ASP A 80 3.28 9.18 -21.87
C ASP A 80 4.10 8.78 -20.64
N ARG A 81 4.25 7.48 -20.36
CA ARG A 81 4.87 6.91 -19.15
C ARG A 81 4.09 7.13 -17.86
N SER A 82 2.91 7.72 -17.92
CA SER A 82 2.02 7.73 -16.77
C SER A 82 1.43 6.34 -16.51
N VAL A 83 0.95 6.13 -15.28
CA VAL A 83 0.39 4.85 -14.86
C VAL A 83 -1.00 5.09 -14.32
N ARG A 84 -1.94 4.24 -14.73
CA ARG A 84 -3.27 4.17 -14.14
C ARG A 84 -3.42 2.92 -13.31
N LEU A 85 -3.69 3.10 -12.03
CA LEU A 85 -4.05 2.03 -11.11
C LEU A 85 -5.57 2.02 -10.96
N GLU A 86 -6.20 0.89 -11.23
CA GLU A 86 -7.62 0.65 -11.02
C GLU A 86 -7.79 -0.47 -10.01
N SER A 87 -8.73 -0.32 -9.09
CA SER A 87 -9.09 -1.36 -8.13
C SER A 87 -10.60 -1.49 -8.02
N THR A 88 -11.08 -2.71 -7.86
CA THR A 88 -12.48 -3.00 -7.60
C THR A 88 -12.54 -4.02 -6.48
N ALA A 89 -13.10 -3.61 -5.34
CA ALA A 89 -13.37 -4.48 -4.20
C ALA A 89 -14.87 -4.75 -4.13
N LYS A 90 -15.26 -6.01 -3.98
CA LYS A 90 -16.65 -6.44 -3.71
C LYS A 90 -16.70 -7.03 -2.33
N ILE A 91 -17.59 -6.54 -1.49
CA ILE A 91 -17.71 -6.92 -0.07
C ILE A 91 -19.14 -7.35 0.22
N GLN A 92 -19.28 -8.46 0.93
CA GLN A 92 -20.55 -8.96 1.42
C GLN A 92 -20.66 -8.61 2.91
N THR A 93 -21.51 -7.63 3.26
CA THR A 93 -21.56 -7.08 4.62
C THR A 93 -22.03 -8.09 5.66
N HIS A 94 -22.88 -9.04 5.29
CA HIS A 94 -23.40 -10.10 6.18
C HIS A 94 -22.32 -11.11 6.63
N LEU A 95 -21.20 -11.19 5.90
CA LEU A 95 -20.07 -12.07 6.25
C LEU A 95 -19.05 -11.40 7.15
N LEU A 96 -19.20 -10.10 7.41
CA LEU A 96 -18.29 -9.38 8.31
C LEU A 96 -18.52 -9.78 9.77
N PRO A 97 -17.49 -9.80 10.62
CA PRO A 97 -17.61 -10.10 12.04
C PRO A 97 -18.59 -9.15 12.75
N LYS A 98 -19.27 -9.67 13.77
CA LYS A 98 -20.16 -8.87 14.62
C LYS A 98 -19.41 -7.69 15.24
N GLY A 99 -20.04 -6.51 15.21
CA GLY A 99 -19.44 -5.26 15.71
C GLY A 99 -18.70 -4.44 14.66
N SER A 100 -18.58 -4.92 13.43
CA SER A 100 -18.12 -4.09 12.32
C SER A 100 -19.11 -2.95 12.04
N LEU A 101 -18.59 -1.71 11.82
CA LEU A 101 -19.43 -0.57 11.45
C LEU A 101 -20.24 -0.82 10.17
N LEU A 102 -19.72 -1.63 9.24
CA LEU A 102 -20.39 -1.98 7.99
C LEU A 102 -21.51 -3.02 8.19
N GLN A 103 -21.53 -3.71 9.32
CA GLN A 103 -22.59 -4.68 9.63
C GLN A 103 -23.93 -4.01 9.98
N SER A 104 -23.92 -2.72 10.36
CA SER A 104 -25.15 -1.94 10.55
C SER A 104 -25.88 -1.65 9.23
N LEU A 105 -25.21 -1.84 8.09
CA LEU A 105 -25.85 -1.84 6.79
C LEU A 105 -26.63 -3.15 6.61
N PRO A 106 -27.84 -3.15 6.07
CA PRO A 106 -28.57 -4.38 5.74
C PRO A 106 -27.74 -5.25 4.81
N ASP A 107 -28.10 -6.51 4.63
CA ASP A 107 -27.40 -7.51 3.79
C ASP A 107 -27.06 -6.95 2.40
N ALA A 108 -26.16 -6.00 2.36
CA ALA A 108 -25.78 -5.27 1.17
C ALA A 108 -24.52 -5.88 0.56
N ARG A 109 -24.51 -5.91 -0.76
CA ARG A 109 -23.28 -6.11 -1.53
C ARG A 109 -22.73 -4.74 -1.84
N LEU A 110 -21.57 -4.45 -1.28
CA LEU A 110 -20.89 -3.19 -1.53
C LEU A 110 -19.76 -3.38 -2.54
N GLN A 111 -19.64 -2.42 -3.43
CA GLN A 111 -18.55 -2.33 -4.38
C GLN A 111 -17.78 -1.04 -4.12
N VAL A 112 -16.47 -1.14 -3.93
CA VAL A 112 -15.57 0.01 -3.86
C VAL A 112 -14.72 0.02 -5.12
N ILE A 113 -14.86 1.05 -5.91
CA ILE A 113 -14.15 1.24 -7.18
C ILE A 113 -13.18 2.38 -7.00
N GLY A 114 -11.89 2.11 -7.13
CA GLY A 114 -10.81 3.09 -7.08
C GLY A 114 -10.12 3.23 -8.43
N ALA A 115 -9.80 4.44 -8.82
CA ALA A 115 -8.90 4.73 -9.92
C ALA A 115 -7.93 5.84 -9.51
N CYS A 116 -6.65 5.69 -9.86
CA CYS A 116 -5.61 6.65 -9.55
C CYS A 116 -4.70 6.81 -10.77
N ASP A 117 -4.50 8.03 -11.20
CA ASP A 117 -3.55 8.38 -12.25
C ASP A 117 -2.27 8.94 -11.62
N ILE A 118 -1.14 8.38 -12.00
CA ILE A 118 0.20 8.72 -11.51
C ILE A 118 1.00 9.22 -12.72
N ASP A 119 1.62 10.39 -12.60
CA ASP A 119 2.41 10.97 -13.66
C ASP A 119 3.73 10.22 -13.93
N ALA A 120 4.45 10.58 -15.00
CA ALA A 120 5.74 9.98 -15.34
C ALA A 120 6.83 10.20 -14.28
N SER A 121 6.65 11.16 -13.38
CA SER A 121 7.55 11.47 -12.27
C SER A 121 7.21 10.67 -11.00
N GLY A 122 6.09 9.91 -11.00
CA GLY A 122 5.61 9.13 -9.88
C GLY A 122 4.76 9.92 -8.87
N ASN A 123 4.28 11.12 -9.27
CA ASN A 123 3.36 11.89 -8.44
C ASN A 123 1.92 11.57 -8.79
N LEU A 124 1.05 11.75 -7.82
CA LEU A 124 -0.38 11.68 -8.05
C LEU A 124 -0.82 12.83 -8.97
N ASP A 125 -1.57 12.51 -10.01
CA ASP A 125 -2.22 13.48 -10.90
C ASP A 125 -3.71 13.63 -10.54
N SER A 126 -4.41 12.51 -10.47
CA SER A 126 -5.83 12.49 -10.11
C SER A 126 -6.23 11.16 -9.49
N PHE A 127 -7.36 11.16 -8.76
CA PHE A 127 -7.97 9.93 -8.28
C PHE A 127 -9.50 10.02 -8.28
N ARG A 128 -10.12 8.84 -8.31
CA ARG A 128 -11.56 8.67 -8.12
C ARG A 128 -11.79 7.45 -7.24
N LEU A 129 -12.65 7.62 -6.23
CA LEU A 129 -13.14 6.55 -5.38
C LEU A 129 -14.67 6.56 -5.44
N THR A 130 -15.28 5.41 -5.68
CA THR A 130 -16.74 5.25 -5.68
C THR A 130 -17.11 4.13 -4.74
N LEU A 131 -17.95 4.41 -3.75
CA LEU A 131 -18.63 3.41 -2.95
C LEU A 131 -20.03 3.23 -3.55
N ARG A 132 -20.36 2.03 -3.95
CA ARG A 132 -21.59 1.68 -4.63
C ARG A 132 -22.27 0.51 -3.93
N GLU A 133 -23.58 0.56 -3.85
CA GLU A 133 -24.39 -0.62 -3.55
C GLU A 133 -24.63 -1.41 -4.85
N ASP A 134 -24.28 -2.70 -4.82
CA ASP A 134 -24.47 -3.61 -5.96
C ASP A 134 -25.93 -4.13 -5.97
N ALA A 135 -26.86 -3.18 -6.04
CA ALA A 135 -28.30 -3.42 -6.18
C ALA A 135 -28.72 -3.33 -7.66
N VAL A 136 -29.97 -3.57 -7.94
CA VAL A 136 -30.51 -3.40 -9.29
C VAL A 136 -31.65 -2.36 -9.25
N PRO A 137 -31.43 -1.16 -9.80
CA PRO A 137 -30.18 -0.63 -10.41
C PRO A 137 -29.10 -0.33 -9.36
N PRO A 138 -27.82 -0.35 -9.74
CA PRO A 138 -26.74 -0.02 -8.82
C PRO A 138 -26.79 1.45 -8.41
N THR A 139 -26.53 1.72 -7.12
CA THR A 139 -26.62 3.08 -6.55
C THR A 139 -25.30 3.53 -5.99
N ASP A 140 -24.79 4.67 -6.44
CA ASP A 140 -23.60 5.29 -5.89
C ASP A 140 -23.94 5.95 -4.54
N LEU A 141 -23.34 5.45 -3.46
CA LEU A 141 -23.51 5.95 -2.11
C LEU A 141 -22.54 7.10 -1.81
N LEU A 142 -21.36 7.06 -2.42
CA LEU A 142 -20.34 8.07 -2.25
C LEU A 142 -19.42 8.07 -3.46
N VAL A 143 -19.14 9.24 -4.01
CA VAL A 143 -18.14 9.46 -5.05
C VAL A 143 -17.19 10.54 -4.57
N ILE A 144 -15.89 10.22 -4.53
CA ILE A 144 -14.82 11.16 -4.20
C ILE A 144 -13.94 11.28 -5.42
N LYS A 145 -13.72 12.49 -5.88
CA LYS A 145 -12.81 12.83 -6.98
C LYS A 145 -11.75 13.77 -6.44
N GLY A 146 -10.52 13.59 -6.87
CA GLY A 146 -9.44 14.49 -6.51
C GLY A 146 -8.49 14.69 -7.66
N TRP A 147 -7.93 15.88 -7.78
CA TRP A 147 -6.92 16.22 -8.77
C TRP A 147 -5.92 17.20 -8.20
N LEU A 148 -4.68 17.07 -8.64
CA LEU A 148 -3.58 17.91 -8.20
C LEU A 148 -3.72 19.30 -8.83
N LYS A 149 -3.64 20.34 -8.00
CA LYS A 149 -3.63 21.75 -8.41
C LYS A 149 -2.51 22.49 -7.68
N GLY A 150 -1.36 22.57 -8.31
CA GLY A 150 -0.15 23.12 -7.66
C GLY A 150 0.33 22.22 -6.52
N ASP A 151 0.33 22.76 -5.31
CA ASP A 151 0.75 22.08 -4.07
C ASP A 151 -0.44 21.57 -3.22
N HIS A 152 -1.65 21.53 -3.79
CA HIS A 152 -2.85 21.06 -3.14
C HIS A 152 -3.58 20.03 -4.02
N ILE A 153 -4.29 19.12 -3.38
CA ILE A 153 -5.29 18.28 -4.03
C ILE A 153 -6.65 18.93 -3.79
N LEU A 154 -7.35 19.24 -4.86
CA LEU A 154 -8.75 19.60 -4.79
C LEU A 154 -9.57 18.32 -4.75
N VAL A 155 -10.35 18.13 -3.68
CA VAL A 155 -11.19 16.94 -3.45
C VAL A 155 -12.64 17.36 -3.52
N GLU A 156 -13.41 16.71 -4.38
CA GLU A 156 -14.84 16.86 -4.53
C GLU A 156 -15.53 15.59 -4.08
N THR A 157 -16.51 15.73 -3.19
CA THR A 157 -17.27 14.61 -2.64
C THR A 157 -18.74 14.79 -3.02
N GLU A 158 -19.32 13.76 -3.63
CA GLU A 158 -20.73 13.68 -4.01
C GLU A 158 -21.38 12.51 -3.24
N SER A 159 -22.49 12.75 -2.57
CA SER A 159 -23.25 11.75 -1.83
C SER A 159 -24.74 12.07 -1.86
N PRO A 160 -25.63 11.06 -1.85
CA PRO A 160 -27.06 11.27 -1.59
C PRO A 160 -27.36 11.96 -0.26
N ILE A 161 -26.41 11.90 0.69
CA ILE A 161 -26.49 12.60 1.97
C ILE A 161 -25.85 13.98 1.80
N PRO A 162 -26.60 15.09 1.79
CA PRO A 162 -26.06 16.42 1.50
C PRO A 162 -24.92 16.86 2.43
N LEU A 163 -24.97 16.44 3.70
CA LEU A 163 -23.94 16.77 4.69
C LEU A 163 -22.57 16.16 4.36
N MET A 164 -22.53 15.10 3.54
CA MET A 164 -21.30 14.44 3.10
C MET A 164 -20.77 14.96 1.77
N SER A 165 -21.52 15.84 1.08
CA SER A 165 -21.11 16.44 -0.18
C SER A 165 -20.35 17.74 0.05
N GLY A 166 -19.40 18.04 -0.81
CA GLY A 166 -18.66 19.30 -0.75
C GLY A 166 -17.28 19.23 -1.42
N THR A 167 -16.61 20.37 -1.42
CA THR A 167 -15.27 20.52 -1.98
C THR A 167 -14.29 20.89 -0.88
N ARG A 168 -13.09 20.33 -0.90
CA ARG A 168 -12.03 20.56 0.07
C ARG A 168 -10.69 20.64 -0.64
N GLU A 169 -9.78 21.44 -0.09
CA GLU A 169 -8.39 21.48 -0.50
C GLU A 169 -7.53 20.77 0.55
N ILE A 170 -6.67 19.84 0.11
CA ILE A 170 -5.76 19.08 0.97
C ILE A 170 -4.34 19.44 0.54
N PRO A 171 -3.48 19.93 1.44
CA PRO A 171 -2.07 20.17 1.12
C PRO A 171 -1.43 18.88 0.58
N TYR A 172 -0.78 18.97 -0.58
CA TYR A 172 -0.10 17.83 -1.19
C TYR A 172 1.41 18.03 -1.15
N ARG A 173 2.12 16.99 -0.80
CA ARG A 173 3.57 16.94 -0.96
C ARG A 173 3.91 15.82 -1.92
N ALA A 174 4.86 16.06 -2.80
CA ALA A 174 5.35 15.06 -3.75
C ALA A 174 5.62 13.72 -3.05
N HIS A 175 5.26 12.63 -3.70
CA HIS A 175 5.34 11.25 -3.20
C HIS A 175 4.39 10.90 -2.04
N SER A 176 3.42 11.76 -1.70
CA SER A 176 2.32 11.35 -0.82
C SER A 176 1.37 10.42 -1.56
N MET A 177 1.02 9.31 -0.94
CA MET A 177 -0.01 8.40 -1.47
C MET A 177 -1.39 8.90 -1.06
N VAL A 178 -2.39 8.64 -1.89
CA VAL A 178 -3.79 8.76 -1.45
C VAL A 178 -4.19 7.44 -0.82
N GLU A 179 -4.74 7.52 0.39
CA GLU A 179 -5.27 6.33 1.05
C GLU A 179 -6.46 5.80 0.24
N ASN A 180 -6.24 4.67 -0.39
CA ASN A 180 -7.32 3.84 -0.85
C ASN A 180 -7.33 2.59 0.05
N ALA A 181 -8.14 2.62 1.07
CA ALA A 181 -8.19 1.58 2.11
C ALA A 181 -8.39 0.15 1.56
N LEU A 182 -8.85 0.03 0.34
CA LEU A 182 -9.16 -1.26 -0.30
C LEU A 182 -8.36 -1.49 -1.60
N ALA A 183 -7.43 -0.60 -1.96
CA ALA A 183 -6.49 -0.88 -3.05
C ALA A 183 -5.21 -1.49 -2.46
N PRO A 184 -4.99 -2.79 -2.62
CA PRO A 184 -3.77 -3.41 -2.13
C PRO A 184 -2.56 -2.85 -2.87
N ILE A 185 -1.48 -2.67 -2.12
CA ILE A 185 -0.17 -2.36 -2.70
C ILE A 185 0.32 -3.65 -3.38
N ASP A 186 0.56 -3.59 -4.68
CA ASP A 186 0.92 -4.76 -5.47
C ASP A 186 2.39 -5.15 -5.32
N MET A 187 3.27 -4.14 -5.19
CA MET A 187 4.71 -4.33 -5.13
C MET A 187 5.39 -3.34 -4.19
N MET A 188 6.38 -3.83 -3.47
CA MET A 188 7.31 -3.05 -2.63
C MET A 188 8.75 -3.55 -2.87
N PRO A 189 9.40 -3.12 -3.96
CA PRO A 189 10.73 -3.61 -4.32
C PRO A 189 11.82 -3.04 -3.42
N GLY A 190 12.94 -3.76 -3.31
CA GLY A 190 14.16 -3.27 -2.68
C GLY A 190 14.14 -3.17 -1.15
N LEU A 191 13.21 -3.87 -0.49
CA LEU A 191 13.11 -3.87 0.96
C LEU A 191 14.29 -4.60 1.63
N GLN A 192 14.73 -4.07 2.78
CA GLN A 192 15.75 -4.66 3.63
C GLN A 192 15.28 -4.66 5.09
N VAL A 193 15.63 -5.71 5.85
CA VAL A 193 15.31 -5.78 7.28
C VAL A 193 15.93 -4.61 8.02
N GLY A 194 15.14 -3.96 8.88
CA GLY A 194 15.55 -2.77 9.62
C GLY A 194 15.32 -1.45 8.87
N GLN A 195 14.97 -1.49 7.59
CA GLN A 195 14.60 -0.29 6.82
C GLN A 195 13.40 0.41 7.44
N ARG A 196 13.48 1.75 7.57
CA ARG A 196 12.42 2.58 8.13
C ARG A 196 12.21 3.79 7.25
N TRP A 197 10.96 4.20 7.06
CA TRP A 197 10.62 5.42 6.34
C TRP A 197 9.33 6.03 6.87
N GLU A 198 9.14 7.32 6.61
CA GLU A 198 7.89 8.01 6.84
C GLU A 198 6.96 7.80 5.65
N SER A 199 5.73 7.39 5.92
CA SER A 199 4.65 7.35 4.95
C SER A 199 3.70 8.50 5.20
N ARG A 200 3.32 9.21 4.15
CA ARG A 200 2.33 10.29 4.19
C ARG A 200 1.17 9.92 3.30
N VAL A 201 0.01 9.94 3.89
CA VAL A 201 -1.21 9.51 3.22
C VAL A 201 -2.24 10.63 3.30
N ALA A 202 -2.70 11.09 2.15
CA ALA A 202 -3.82 12.03 2.09
C ALA A 202 -5.12 11.24 2.31
N ASN A 203 -5.79 11.52 3.43
CA ASN A 203 -7.07 10.90 3.74
C ASN A 203 -8.21 11.74 3.12
N PRO A 204 -8.86 11.25 2.06
CA PRO A 204 -9.88 12.02 1.36
C PRO A 204 -11.15 12.21 2.18
N PHE A 205 -11.38 11.36 3.20
CA PHE A 205 -12.56 11.48 4.06
C PHE A 205 -12.40 12.56 5.12
N THR A 206 -11.22 12.66 5.71
CA THR A 206 -10.94 13.66 6.76
C THR A 206 -10.41 14.99 6.19
N GLY A 207 -9.93 15.00 4.95
CA GLY A 207 -9.27 16.14 4.34
C GLY A 207 -7.90 16.45 4.95
N LYS A 208 -7.26 15.49 5.60
CA LYS A 208 -5.98 15.67 6.28
C LYS A 208 -4.91 14.78 5.66
N VAL A 209 -3.66 15.23 5.76
CA VAL A 209 -2.50 14.38 5.51
C VAL A 209 -2.09 13.74 6.84
N GLU A 210 -2.18 12.42 6.89
CA GLU A 210 -1.76 11.64 8.04
C GLU A 210 -0.34 11.14 7.81
N SER A 211 0.52 11.28 8.81
CA SER A 211 1.87 10.75 8.79
C SER A 211 1.94 9.46 9.58
N GLY A 212 2.60 8.48 9.02
CA GLY A 212 2.86 7.20 9.65
C GLY A 212 4.31 6.78 9.49
N THR A 213 4.70 5.77 10.21
CA THR A 213 6.02 5.15 10.10
C THR A 213 5.88 3.74 9.57
N CYS A 214 6.74 3.39 8.63
CA CYS A 214 6.88 2.04 8.10
C CYS A 214 8.24 1.47 8.52
N GLU A 215 8.26 0.20 8.90
CA GLU A 215 9.47 -0.51 9.30
C GLU A 215 9.44 -1.95 8.79
N VAL A 216 10.53 -2.40 8.18
CA VAL A 216 10.72 -3.83 7.86
C VAL A 216 11.22 -4.53 9.10
N ILE A 217 10.29 -5.14 9.86
CA ILE A 217 10.57 -5.69 11.20
C ILE A 217 11.27 -7.05 11.19
N GLY A 218 11.30 -7.74 10.04
CA GLY A 218 11.96 -9.03 9.95
C GLY A 218 11.51 -9.88 8.78
N ARG A 219 11.83 -11.18 8.87
CA ARG A 219 11.43 -12.20 7.90
C ARG A 219 10.46 -13.16 8.53
N GLN A 220 9.47 -13.60 7.76
CA GLN A 220 8.49 -14.61 8.16
C GLN A 220 8.16 -15.50 6.97
N HIS A 221 7.93 -16.78 7.21
CA HIS A 221 7.33 -17.65 6.20
C HIS A 221 5.81 -17.57 6.33
N ILE A 222 5.14 -17.40 5.21
CA ILE A 222 3.69 -17.53 5.12
C ILE A 222 3.35 -18.66 4.15
N GLU A 223 2.25 -19.31 4.39
CA GLU A 223 1.73 -20.27 3.44
C GLU A 223 1.07 -19.53 2.28
N TRP A 224 1.54 -19.77 1.06
CA TRP A 224 0.97 -19.21 -0.16
C TRP A 224 1.04 -20.24 -1.26
N ASN A 225 -0.10 -20.51 -1.90
CA ASN A 225 -0.24 -21.57 -2.90
C ASN A 225 0.25 -22.94 -2.37
N GLN A 226 -0.13 -23.30 -1.13
CA GLN A 226 0.25 -24.55 -0.44
C GLN A 226 1.76 -24.73 -0.23
N ASN A 227 2.53 -23.68 -0.34
CA ASN A 227 3.98 -23.70 -0.10
C ASN A 227 4.38 -22.64 0.92
N PRO A 228 5.35 -22.93 1.81
CA PRO A 228 5.93 -21.91 2.68
C PRO A 228 6.80 -20.96 1.86
N VAL A 229 6.42 -19.69 1.79
CA VAL A 229 7.13 -18.66 1.04
C VAL A 229 7.80 -17.70 2.01
N PRO A 230 9.12 -17.46 1.88
CA PRO A 230 9.82 -16.47 2.68
C PRO A 230 9.39 -15.05 2.29
N THR A 231 9.03 -14.26 3.30
CA THR A 231 8.59 -12.87 3.12
C THR A 231 9.31 -11.94 4.07
N LEU A 232 9.39 -10.68 3.71
CA LEU A 232 9.71 -9.55 4.58
C LEU A 232 8.40 -9.00 5.14
N VAL A 233 8.38 -8.67 6.43
CA VAL A 233 7.21 -8.11 7.10
C VAL A 233 7.42 -6.61 7.29
N VAL A 234 6.57 -5.81 6.65
CA VAL A 234 6.51 -4.36 6.83
C VAL A 234 5.44 -4.05 7.86
N LEU A 235 5.82 -3.42 8.95
CA LEU A 235 4.91 -2.88 9.95
C LEU A 235 4.67 -1.39 9.64
N THR A 236 3.42 -1.04 9.39
CA THR A 236 2.98 0.35 9.22
C THR A 236 2.22 0.80 10.46
N LYS A 237 2.58 1.96 11.01
CA LYS A 237 1.91 2.59 12.15
C LYS A 237 1.39 3.96 11.73
N MET A 238 0.09 4.18 11.86
CA MET A 238 -0.58 5.46 11.59
C MET A 238 -1.48 5.81 12.77
N GLY A 239 -1.04 6.76 13.60
CA GLY A 239 -1.72 7.06 14.85
C GLY A 239 -1.90 5.81 15.72
N PRO A 240 -3.14 5.49 16.15
CA PRO A 240 -3.42 4.30 16.95
C PRO A 240 -3.50 3.00 16.12
N LEU A 241 -3.52 3.11 14.80
CA LEU A 241 -3.67 1.98 13.90
C LEU A 241 -2.33 1.37 13.53
N SER A 242 -2.28 0.05 13.46
CA SER A 242 -1.12 -0.68 12.96
C SER A 242 -1.54 -1.78 12.00
N SER A 243 -0.78 -1.95 10.93
CA SER A 243 -1.01 -2.97 9.93
C SER A 243 0.30 -3.64 9.52
N ARG A 244 0.19 -4.84 8.96
CA ARG A 244 1.34 -5.59 8.44
C ARG A 244 1.13 -5.89 6.98
N THR A 245 2.24 -5.88 6.23
CA THR A 245 2.29 -6.28 4.84
C THR A 245 3.40 -7.31 4.66
N TRP A 246 3.09 -8.45 4.06
CA TRP A 246 4.04 -9.51 3.78
C TRP A 246 4.48 -9.44 2.33
N VAL A 247 5.74 -9.23 2.14
CA VAL A 247 6.35 -8.95 0.84
C VAL A 247 7.36 -10.03 0.51
N ARG A 248 7.18 -10.72 -0.60
CA ARG A 248 8.13 -11.70 -1.11
C ARG A 248 9.47 -11.02 -1.44
N THR A 249 10.55 -11.77 -1.48
CA THR A 249 11.92 -11.25 -1.67
C THR A 249 12.12 -10.48 -2.98
N ASP A 250 11.30 -10.73 -3.99
CA ASP A 250 11.29 -9.99 -5.27
C ASP A 250 10.45 -8.71 -5.23
N GLY A 251 9.86 -8.41 -4.07
CA GLY A 251 9.02 -7.23 -3.87
C GLY A 251 7.52 -7.46 -4.08
N LEU A 252 7.08 -8.67 -4.46
CA LEU A 252 5.67 -8.96 -4.65
C LEU A 252 4.95 -9.02 -3.30
N VAL A 253 3.88 -8.26 -3.14
CA VAL A 253 3.03 -8.30 -1.94
C VAL A 253 2.10 -9.50 -2.03
N LEU A 254 2.15 -10.36 -1.00
CA LEU A 254 1.33 -11.59 -0.94
C LEU A 254 0.16 -11.46 0.03
N ARG A 255 0.34 -10.69 1.11
CA ARG A 255 -0.68 -10.48 2.13
C ARG A 255 -0.58 -9.08 2.70
N GLN A 256 -1.72 -8.46 2.99
CA GLN A 256 -1.79 -7.13 3.60
C GLN A 256 -2.93 -7.07 4.62
N GLU A 257 -2.66 -6.55 5.80
CA GLU A 257 -3.68 -6.19 6.78
C GLU A 257 -4.17 -4.76 6.51
N ILE A 258 -5.47 -4.54 6.63
CA ILE A 258 -6.10 -3.22 6.62
C ILE A 258 -6.80 -3.05 7.96
N PRO A 259 -6.31 -2.17 8.85
CA PRO A 259 -6.94 -1.95 10.14
C PRO A 259 -8.25 -1.19 9.94
N LEU A 260 -9.31 -1.70 10.54
CA LEU A 260 -10.56 -1.01 10.78
C LEU A 260 -10.69 -0.74 12.28
N VAL A 261 -11.60 0.14 12.67
CA VAL A 261 -11.73 0.58 14.07
C VAL A 261 -11.92 -0.59 15.07
N VAL A 262 -12.65 -1.63 14.68
CA VAL A 262 -12.99 -2.76 15.55
C VAL A 262 -12.49 -4.10 15.01
N THR A 263 -12.21 -4.17 13.72
CA THR A 263 -11.82 -5.40 13.01
C THR A 263 -10.65 -5.13 12.10
N LYS A 264 -10.02 -6.19 11.57
CA LYS A 264 -9.05 -6.07 10.49
C LYS A 264 -9.56 -6.79 9.26
N LEU A 265 -9.35 -6.22 8.10
CA LEU A 265 -9.47 -6.94 6.85
C LEU A 265 -8.08 -7.47 6.45
N ILE A 266 -8.07 -8.65 5.88
CA ILE A 266 -6.85 -9.30 5.39
C ILE A 266 -7.04 -9.54 3.89
N LEU A 267 -6.17 -8.95 3.11
CA LEU A 267 -6.04 -9.20 1.69
C LEU A 267 -5.00 -10.29 1.47
N GLU A 268 -5.37 -11.36 0.81
CA GLU A 268 -4.45 -12.42 0.38
C GLU A 268 -4.44 -12.51 -1.13
N ARG A 269 -3.25 -12.40 -1.71
CA ARG A 269 -3.08 -12.47 -3.16
C ARG A 269 -3.37 -13.88 -3.67
N VAL A 270 -4.22 -13.95 -4.68
CA VAL A 270 -4.44 -15.20 -5.43
C VAL A 270 -3.23 -15.45 -6.33
N PRO A 271 -2.67 -16.67 -6.36
CA PRO A 271 -1.60 -17.00 -7.29
C PRO A 271 -2.01 -16.76 -8.74
N ASP A 272 -1.11 -16.16 -9.52
CA ASP A 272 -1.30 -16.01 -10.96
C ASP A 272 -1.37 -17.42 -11.58
N ARG A 273 -2.38 -17.70 -12.38
CA ARG A 273 -2.59 -18.99 -13.06
C ARG A 273 -1.71 -19.11 -14.28
#